data_08d3bd5e9046c64b3c7ada8a2ef86062
#
_entry.id   08d3bd5e9046c64b3c7ada8a2ef86062
#
_cell.length_a   1.000
_cell.length_b   1.000
_cell.length_c   1.000
_cell.angle_alpha   90.00
_cell.angle_beta   90.00
_cell.angle_gamma   90.00
#
_symmetry.space_group_name_H-M   'P 1'
#
loop_
_entity.id
_entity.type
_entity.pdbx_description
1 polymer ?
#
loop_
_entity_poly.entity_id
_entity_poly.type
_entity_poly.pdbx_seq_one_letter_code
_entity_poly.pdbx_strand_id
1 'polypeptide(L)' 'MALADIKRLKQLEDENRRLKQMFANQSLEIAMLKDIIEKKL' A
#
# COMPACT_ATOMS: atom_id res chain seq x y z
N MET A 1 -4.93 12.38 -28.22
CA MET A 1 -5.20 11.79 -26.94
C MET A 1 -6.26 12.56 -26.19
N ALA A 2 -7.22 11.85 -25.66
CA ALA A 2 -8.30 12.51 -24.97
C ALA A 2 -7.87 12.90 -23.57
N LEU A 3 -8.39 14.03 -23.13
CA LEU A 3 -8.14 14.50 -21.77
C LEU A 3 -8.57 13.46 -20.74
N ALA A 4 -9.60 12.72 -21.07
CA ALA A 4 -10.11 11.68 -20.18
C ALA A 4 -9.09 10.58 -19.93
N ASP A 5 -8.27 10.29 -20.94
CA ASP A 5 -7.25 9.25 -20.78
C ASP A 5 -6.16 9.68 -19.79
N ILE A 6 -5.80 10.95 -19.84
CA ILE A 6 -4.78 11.47 -18.93
C ILE A 6 -5.31 11.46 -17.50
N LYS A 7 -6.56 11.84 -17.32
CA LYS A 7 -7.17 11.81 -15.99
C LYS A 7 -7.25 10.40 -15.45
N ARG A 8 -7.55 9.46 -16.32
CA ARG A 8 -7.64 8.06 -15.91
C ARG A 8 -6.28 7.53 -15.48
N LEU A 9 -5.25 7.89 -16.23
CA LEU A 9 -3.89 7.49 -15.88
C LEU A 9 -3.51 8.02 -14.50
N LYS A 10 -3.81 9.28 -14.25
CA LYS A 10 -3.51 9.87 -12.94
C LYS A 10 -4.27 9.18 -11.83
N GLN A 11 -5.52 8.85 -12.06
CA GLN A 11 -6.31 8.13 -11.08
C GLN A 11 -5.70 6.77 -10.77
N LEU A 12 -5.29 6.06 -11.82
CA LEU A 12 -4.69 4.75 -11.63
C LEU A 12 -3.38 4.85 -10.87
N GLU A 13 -2.59 5.87 -11.16
CA GLU A 13 -1.34 6.08 -10.44
C GLU A 13 -1.59 6.36 -8.97
N ASP A 14 -2.59 7.19 -8.69
CA ASP A 14 -2.93 7.52 -7.31
C ASP A 14 -3.42 6.29 -6.55
N GLU A 15 -4.27 5.50 -7.19
CA GLU A 15 -4.77 4.28 -6.57
C GLU A 15 -3.66 3.28 -6.32
N ASN A 16 -2.76 3.15 -7.27
CA ASN A 16 -1.62 2.24 -7.11
C ASN A 16 -0.74 2.67 -5.94
N ARG A 17 -0.48 3.96 -5.84
CA ARG A 17 0.32 4.49 -4.75
C ARG A 17 -0.35 4.24 -3.41
N ARG A 18 -1.65 4.44 -3.36
CA ARG A 18 -2.41 4.22 -2.13
C ARG A 18 -2.38 2.75 -1.73
N LEU A 19 -2.58 1.88 -2.71
CA LEU A 19 -2.55 0.44 -2.45
C LEU A 19 -1.19 -0.01 -1.95
N LYS A 20 -0.13 0.51 -2.54
CA LYS A 20 1.22 0.18 -2.11
C LYS A 20 1.47 0.66 -0.69
N GLN A 21 0.97 1.82 -0.36
CA GLN A 21 1.14 2.36 0.98
C GLN A 21 0.39 1.52 2.01
N MET A 22 -0.83 1.12 1.68
CA MET A 22 -1.61 0.27 2.56
C MET A 22 -0.94 -1.09 2.74
N PHE A 23 -0.43 -1.64 1.67
CA PHE A 23 0.27 -2.92 1.73
C PHE A 23 1.49 -2.82 2.62
N ALA A 24 2.27 -1.76 2.47
CA ALA A 24 3.46 -1.57 3.28
C ALA A 24 3.11 -1.42 4.75
N ASN A 25 2.07 -0.65 5.05
CA ASN A 25 1.62 -0.47 6.41
C ASN A 25 1.18 -1.78 7.05
N GLN A 26 0.41 -2.56 6.31
CA GLN A 26 -0.06 -3.84 6.81
C GLN A 26 1.10 -4.82 7.01
N SER A 27 2.05 -4.81 6.09
CA SER A 27 3.21 -5.67 6.22
C SER A 27 4.02 -5.32 7.45
N LEU A 28 4.16 -4.03 7.72
CA LEU A 28 4.87 -3.58 8.92
C LEU A 28 4.14 -4.01 10.19
N GLU A 29 2.83 -3.88 10.20
CA GLU A 29 2.04 -4.28 11.35
C GLU A 29 2.16 -5.78 11.60
N ILE A 30 2.09 -6.57 10.56
CA ILE A 30 2.24 -8.01 10.68
C ILE A 30 3.62 -8.37 11.20
N ALA A 31 4.65 -7.70 10.69
CA ALA A 31 6.01 -7.95 11.15
C ALA A 31 6.17 -7.61 12.63
N MET A 32 5.55 -6.51 13.05
CA MET A 32 5.60 -6.12 14.46
C MET A 32 4.89 -7.12 15.36
N LEU A 33 3.74 -7.58 14.93
CA LEU A 33 3.00 -8.58 15.68
C LEU A 33 3.80 -9.87 15.80
N LYS A 34 4.42 -10.27 14.72
CA LYS A 34 5.26 -11.46 14.74
C LYS A 34 6.42 -11.30 15.71
N ASP A 35 7.03 -10.12 15.69
CA ASP A 35 8.14 -9.83 16.59
C ASP A 35 7.73 -9.95 18.04
N ILE A 36 6.57 -9.40 18.35
CA ILE A 36 6.06 -9.46 19.72
C ILE A 36 5.82 -10.89 20.14
N ILE A 37 5.21 -11.66 19.28
CA ILE A 37 4.90 -13.06 19.59
C ILE A 37 6.18 -13.85 19.79
N GLU A 38 7.16 -13.66 18.93
CA GLU A 38 8.42 -14.40 19.01
C GLU A 38 9.24 -13.98 20.22
N LYS A 39 9.26 -12.70 20.53
CA LYS A 39 10.05 -12.21 21.66
C LYS A 39 9.47 -12.61 22.99
N LYS A 40 8.20 -12.87 23.01
CA LYS A 40 7.55 -13.25 24.24
C LYS A 40 8.00 -14.62 24.74
N LEU A 41 8.40 -15.41 23.77
CA LEU A 41 8.90 -16.74 24.10
C LEU A 41 10.36 -16.69 24.43
#